data_de2adf4dee866a7f1ffab072a0d5a124
#
_entry.id   de2adf4dee866a7f1ffab072a0d5a124
#
_cell.length_a   1.000
_cell.length_b   1.000
_cell.length_c   1.000
_cell.angle_alpha   90.00
_cell.angle_beta   90.00
_cell.angle_gamma   90.00
#
_symmetry.space_group_name_H-M   'P 1'
#
loop_
_entity.id
_entity.type
_entity.pdbx_description
1 polymer ?
#
loop_
_entity_poly.entity_id
_entity_poly.type
_entity_poly.pdbx_seq_one_letter_code
_entity_poly.pdbx_strand_id
1 'polypeptide(L)'
;MSTHNKTALILGGGLAGLTAAKRLTDRGFQVRVLEKREIFGGKVSSWKDEEGDWIESGTHCFFGAYSVLYDLMKEIDTYHAVLWKEHKLTYTLAEGDRFTFNTWDLPSPLHLLPAILKNGYFSFGEMASFSKSLIPLALQQQQYPPSQDHLTFAEWAEEKKFGHRLMQKMFRPMALALKFIPPEEISAKIILDVTETFYRLPNASRMGFLKGSPQEYLHQPLLDYATAKGAVFKNKTAIEELLYDGGEIRGVHLRNGEILTADYYLSALPINDLNKVLPEELKKHDRFFSVLGNLEGVPVISVQIWYDKEITPVDNVLFSPDGIIPVYANLAKTTPEYQTLRGEPFSGKTRFEFCVAPARNLMGLTKEEIIHQVDLSVRNCYPKSSAGARILKATVVKIPHSVYAPLPNMEQYRPTQRTPVRNLFLAGGFTRQLYYDSMGGAVMSANLAVEGILKASGVMD
;
A
#
# COMPACT_ATOMS: atom_id res chain seq x y z
N MET A 1 29.01 5.11 23.57
CA MET A 1 29.95 4.29 22.75
C MET A 1 29.75 4.65 21.28
N SER A 2 30.85 4.79 20.51
CA SER A 2 30.76 5.16 19.08
C SER A 2 30.11 4.06 18.26
N THR A 3 29.11 4.41 17.43
CA THR A 3 28.43 3.51 16.48
C THR A 3 29.24 3.25 15.22
N HIS A 4 30.39 3.89 15.06
CA HIS A 4 31.16 3.94 13.81
C HIS A 4 31.64 2.59 13.24
N ASN A 5 31.35 1.46 13.89
CA ASN A 5 31.74 0.14 13.43
C ASN A 5 30.61 -0.90 13.45
N LYS A 6 29.36 -0.51 13.78
CA LYS A 6 28.24 -1.50 13.78
C LYS A 6 27.67 -1.69 12.39
N THR A 7 27.42 -2.95 12.06
CA THR A 7 26.95 -3.36 10.75
C THR A 7 25.48 -3.78 10.80
N ALA A 8 24.71 -3.44 9.77
CA ALA A 8 23.33 -3.85 9.62
C ALA A 8 23.08 -4.42 8.21
N LEU A 9 22.48 -5.61 8.15
CA LEU A 9 22.04 -6.25 6.91
C LEU A 9 20.54 -6.17 6.80
N ILE A 10 20.04 -5.49 5.76
CA ILE A 10 18.63 -5.30 5.49
C ILE A 10 18.20 -6.23 4.37
N LEU A 11 17.17 -7.03 4.61
CA LEU A 11 16.63 -8.05 3.73
C LEU A 11 15.35 -7.51 3.07
N GLY A 12 15.45 -7.13 1.80
CA GLY A 12 14.37 -6.52 1.01
C GLY A 12 14.55 -5.02 0.78
N GLY A 13 14.58 -4.63 -0.49
CA GLY A 13 14.76 -3.25 -0.97
C GLY A 13 13.45 -2.52 -1.26
N GLY A 14 12.36 -2.85 -0.55
CA GLY A 14 11.11 -2.10 -0.58
C GLY A 14 11.18 -0.81 0.25
N LEU A 15 10.09 -0.03 0.25
CA LEU A 15 10.03 1.26 0.97
C LEU A 15 10.44 1.15 2.45
N ALA A 16 10.05 0.06 3.13
CA ALA A 16 10.47 -0.17 4.53
C ALA A 16 12.00 -0.38 4.64
N GLY A 17 12.58 -1.20 3.76
CA GLY A 17 14.03 -1.45 3.76
C GLY A 17 14.84 -0.22 3.40
N LEU A 18 14.40 0.56 2.39
CA LEU A 18 15.06 1.82 2.00
C LEU A 18 14.97 2.88 3.12
N THR A 19 13.82 2.98 3.79
CA THR A 19 13.65 3.86 4.96
C THR A 19 14.61 3.44 6.09
N ALA A 20 14.66 2.15 6.41
CA ALA A 20 15.56 1.64 7.44
C ALA A 20 17.03 1.89 7.09
N ALA A 21 17.42 1.72 5.83
CA ALA A 21 18.79 2.03 5.36
C ALA A 21 19.14 3.50 5.62
N LYS A 22 18.26 4.42 5.21
CA LYS A 22 18.43 5.85 5.49
C LYS A 22 18.60 6.11 6.99
N ARG A 23 17.68 5.58 7.81
CA ARG A 23 17.68 5.82 9.26
C ARG A 23 18.92 5.29 9.96
N LEU A 24 19.40 4.09 9.58
CA LEU A 24 20.59 3.47 10.18
C LEU A 24 21.88 4.17 9.74
N THR A 25 21.98 4.59 8.47
CA THR A 25 23.15 5.37 8.01
C THR A 25 23.22 6.75 8.68
N ASP A 26 22.06 7.39 8.97
CA ASP A 26 22.00 8.63 9.76
C ASP A 26 22.57 8.45 11.18
N ARG A 27 22.62 7.22 11.68
CA ARG A 27 23.14 6.85 13.00
C ARG A 27 24.55 6.23 12.96
N GLY A 28 25.21 6.28 11.79
CA GLY A 28 26.58 5.83 11.61
C GLY A 28 26.77 4.32 11.50
N PHE A 29 25.70 3.56 11.21
CA PHE A 29 25.82 2.14 10.89
C PHE A 29 26.38 1.95 9.47
N GLN A 30 27.17 0.89 9.30
CA GLN A 30 27.51 0.37 7.97
C GLN A 30 26.35 -0.51 7.50
N VAL A 31 25.63 -0.06 6.47
CA VAL A 31 24.39 -0.69 6.03
C VAL A 31 24.58 -1.39 4.68
N ARG A 32 24.09 -2.62 4.58
CA ARG A 32 23.96 -3.32 3.31
C ARG A 32 22.50 -3.74 3.12
N VAL A 33 21.93 -3.49 1.92
CA VAL A 33 20.55 -3.85 1.55
C VAL A 33 20.58 -4.88 0.43
N LEU A 34 19.80 -5.96 0.58
CA LEU A 34 19.67 -7.03 -0.41
C LEU A 34 18.27 -6.98 -1.04
N GLU A 35 18.21 -7.02 -2.38
CA GLU A 35 16.97 -7.10 -3.14
C GLU A 35 17.07 -8.20 -4.19
N LYS A 36 16.06 -9.09 -4.25
CA LYS A 36 16.02 -10.20 -5.20
C LYS A 36 15.78 -9.78 -6.65
N ARG A 37 15.04 -8.66 -6.83
CA ARG A 37 14.74 -8.11 -8.16
C ARG A 37 15.86 -7.21 -8.66
N GLU A 38 15.76 -6.83 -9.92
CA GLU A 38 16.66 -5.84 -10.53
C GLU A 38 16.41 -4.43 -10.03
N ILE A 39 15.16 -4.13 -9.67
CA ILE A 39 14.67 -2.82 -9.24
C ILE A 39 14.34 -2.80 -7.75
N PHE A 40 14.58 -1.67 -7.10
CA PHE A 40 14.15 -1.38 -5.74
C PHE A 40 12.72 -0.83 -5.71
N GLY A 41 12.13 -0.69 -4.51
CA GLY A 41 10.81 -0.09 -4.32
C GLY A 41 9.74 -1.07 -3.84
N GLY A 42 9.94 -2.37 -3.98
CA GLY A 42 9.04 -3.39 -3.45
C GLY A 42 7.64 -3.31 -4.07
N LYS A 43 6.61 -3.15 -3.24
CA LYS A 43 5.20 -3.06 -3.66
C LYS A 43 4.84 -1.72 -4.33
N VAL A 44 5.69 -0.70 -4.19
CA VAL A 44 5.51 0.65 -4.76
C VAL A 44 6.46 0.86 -5.95
N SER A 45 6.93 -0.21 -6.58
CA SER A 45 7.93 -0.11 -7.62
C SER A 45 7.35 0.39 -8.94
N SER A 46 8.20 1.08 -9.69
CA SER A 46 7.98 1.46 -11.08
C SER A 46 9.26 1.23 -11.89
N TRP A 47 9.10 0.98 -13.18
CA TRP A 47 10.21 0.74 -14.11
C TRP A 47 9.83 1.15 -15.52
N LYS A 48 10.80 1.36 -16.37
CA LYS A 48 10.56 1.55 -17.80
C LYS A 48 10.50 0.20 -18.48
N ASP A 49 9.51 0.01 -19.36
CA ASP A 49 9.44 -1.16 -20.22
C ASP A 49 10.38 -1.02 -21.44
N GLU A 50 10.33 -2.00 -22.34
CA GLU A 50 11.18 -2.04 -23.54
C GLU A 50 10.91 -0.88 -24.51
N GLU A 51 9.72 -0.26 -24.45
CA GLU A 51 9.34 0.91 -25.24
C GLU A 51 9.67 2.25 -24.55
N GLY A 52 10.24 2.21 -23.33
CA GLY A 52 10.64 3.38 -22.54
C GLY A 52 9.52 4.00 -21.74
N ASP A 53 8.34 3.41 -21.72
CA ASP A 53 7.20 3.89 -20.94
C ASP A 53 7.30 3.44 -19.48
N TRP A 54 6.95 4.31 -18.56
CA TRP A 54 6.86 3.97 -17.15
C TRP A 54 5.73 2.98 -16.87
N ILE A 55 6.02 1.89 -16.19
CA ILE A 55 5.07 0.91 -15.68
C ILE A 55 5.14 0.93 -14.16
N GLU A 56 3.98 0.88 -13.49
CA GLU A 56 3.89 0.78 -12.04
C GLU A 56 3.35 -0.58 -11.59
N SER A 57 3.70 -0.99 -10.38
CA SER A 57 3.19 -2.22 -9.78
C SER A 57 1.76 -2.07 -9.23
N GLY A 58 1.17 -0.88 -9.27
CA GLY A 58 -0.20 -0.58 -8.82
C GLY A 58 -0.46 0.91 -8.77
N THR A 59 -1.73 1.29 -8.69
CA THR A 59 -2.13 2.69 -8.51
C THR A 59 -1.71 3.20 -7.13
N HIS A 60 -0.69 4.03 -7.06
CA HIS A 60 -0.13 4.53 -5.81
C HIS A 60 -0.72 5.90 -5.46
N CYS A 61 -1.73 5.90 -4.58
CA CYS A 61 -2.31 7.11 -4.02
C CYS A 61 -1.66 7.49 -2.71
N PHE A 62 -1.37 8.75 -2.53
CA PHE A 62 -0.82 9.35 -1.31
C PHE A 62 -1.97 9.91 -0.49
N PHE A 63 -2.26 9.32 0.66
CA PHE A 63 -3.32 9.81 1.55
C PHE A 63 -2.79 10.84 2.54
N GLY A 64 -3.56 11.87 2.83
CA GLY A 64 -3.21 12.91 3.80
C GLY A 64 -2.87 12.37 5.20
N ALA A 65 -3.32 11.18 5.52
CA ALA A 65 -2.98 10.48 6.76
C ALA A 65 -1.50 10.06 6.88
N TYR A 66 -0.73 9.99 5.79
CA TYR A 66 0.62 9.41 5.81
C TYR A 66 1.71 10.39 6.26
N SER A 67 1.54 11.07 7.41
CA SER A 67 2.46 12.10 7.89
C SER A 67 3.92 11.64 7.94
N VAL A 68 4.18 10.42 8.43
CA VAL A 68 5.55 9.87 8.53
C VAL A 68 6.22 9.67 7.16
N LEU A 69 5.44 9.38 6.11
CA LEU A 69 5.95 9.31 4.75
C LEU A 69 6.32 10.70 4.22
N TYR A 70 5.49 11.71 4.50
CA TYR A 70 5.77 13.09 4.09
C TYR A 70 6.97 13.68 4.80
N ASP A 71 7.17 13.35 6.08
CA ASP A 71 8.35 13.75 6.80
C ASP A 71 9.61 13.11 6.20
N LEU A 72 9.56 11.82 5.86
CA LEU A 72 10.64 11.16 5.12
C LEU A 72 10.91 11.84 3.77
N MET A 73 9.86 12.18 3.00
CA MET A 73 9.99 12.84 1.70
C MET A 73 10.55 14.26 1.81
N LYS A 74 10.23 15.00 2.89
CA LYS A 74 10.86 16.30 3.19
C LYS A 74 12.35 16.16 3.48
N GLU A 75 12.73 15.14 4.24
CA GLU A 75 14.13 14.87 4.57
C GLU A 75 15.00 14.53 3.35
N ILE A 76 14.42 14.00 2.28
CA ILE A 76 15.11 13.69 1.02
C ILE A 76 14.74 14.68 -0.11
N ASP A 77 14.12 15.82 0.25
CA ASP A 77 13.74 16.91 -0.65
C ASP A 77 12.82 16.51 -1.83
N THR A 78 11.91 15.56 -1.62
CA THR A 78 11.00 15.08 -2.66
C THR A 78 9.52 15.36 -2.40
N TYR A 79 9.17 15.92 -1.25
CA TYR A 79 7.77 16.21 -0.90
C TYR A 79 7.08 17.14 -1.92
N HIS A 80 7.83 18.02 -2.57
CA HIS A 80 7.33 18.91 -3.63
C HIS A 80 6.77 18.16 -4.85
N ALA A 81 7.09 16.87 -5.02
CA ALA A 81 6.57 16.04 -6.09
C ALA A 81 5.17 15.50 -5.83
N VAL A 82 4.64 15.64 -4.62
CA VAL A 82 3.26 15.22 -4.28
C VAL A 82 2.28 16.27 -4.75
N LEU A 83 1.46 15.92 -5.72
CA LEU A 83 0.40 16.76 -6.28
C LEU A 83 -0.93 16.42 -5.59
N TRP A 84 -1.32 17.26 -4.64
CA TRP A 84 -2.58 17.12 -3.94
C TRP A 84 -3.76 17.42 -4.85
N LYS A 85 -4.73 16.48 -4.89
CA LYS A 85 -5.93 16.61 -5.69
C LYS A 85 -7.06 17.30 -4.90
N GLU A 86 -8.13 17.65 -5.61
CA GLU A 86 -9.36 18.13 -4.98
C GLU A 86 -9.85 17.09 -3.95
N HIS A 87 -10.26 17.56 -2.77
CA HIS A 87 -10.66 16.65 -1.69
C HIS A 87 -12.07 16.11 -1.93
N LYS A 88 -12.17 15.20 -2.86
CA LYS A 88 -13.42 14.50 -3.18
C LYS A 88 -13.18 13.04 -3.58
N LEU A 89 -14.12 12.17 -3.28
CA LEU A 89 -14.18 10.79 -3.73
C LEU A 89 -15.21 10.69 -4.85
N THR A 90 -14.80 10.22 -6.01
CA THR A 90 -15.67 10.06 -7.18
C THR A 90 -15.92 8.57 -7.44
N TYR A 91 -17.18 8.19 -7.48
CA TYR A 91 -17.65 6.85 -7.81
C TYR A 91 -18.27 6.86 -9.21
N THR A 92 -17.82 5.97 -10.05
CA THR A 92 -18.36 5.74 -11.40
C THR A 92 -19.13 4.44 -11.40
N LEU A 93 -20.39 4.51 -11.78
CA LEU A 93 -21.30 3.39 -11.82
C LEU A 93 -21.40 2.83 -13.25
N ALA A 94 -22.00 1.66 -13.39
CA ALA A 94 -22.43 1.15 -14.68
C ALA A 94 -23.33 2.19 -15.41
N GLU A 95 -23.38 2.09 -16.74
CA GLU A 95 -24.18 2.97 -17.61
C GLU A 95 -23.75 4.45 -17.62
N GLY A 96 -22.64 4.79 -16.92
CA GLY A 96 -22.03 6.10 -16.92
C GLY A 96 -22.51 7.06 -15.83
N ASP A 97 -23.34 6.58 -14.91
CA ASP A 97 -23.76 7.34 -13.75
C ASP A 97 -22.58 7.60 -12.80
N ARG A 98 -22.68 8.67 -12.00
CA ARG A 98 -21.63 9.06 -11.03
C ARG A 98 -22.24 9.69 -9.79
N PHE A 99 -21.54 9.49 -8.68
CA PHE A 99 -21.76 10.29 -7.48
C PHE A 99 -20.44 10.67 -6.83
N THR A 100 -20.46 11.73 -6.02
CA THR A 100 -19.26 12.24 -5.37
C THR A 100 -19.51 12.54 -3.90
N PHE A 101 -18.50 12.22 -3.09
CA PHE A 101 -18.42 12.74 -1.73
C PHE A 101 -17.40 13.87 -1.70
N ASN A 102 -17.88 15.07 -1.43
CA ASN A 102 -17.04 16.25 -1.26
C ASN A 102 -16.82 16.49 0.24
N THR A 103 -15.71 17.11 0.58
CA THR A 103 -15.41 17.58 1.92
C THR A 103 -15.24 19.09 1.91
N TRP A 104 -15.49 19.74 3.06
CA TRP A 104 -15.17 21.14 3.26
C TRP A 104 -13.87 21.29 4.06
N ASP A 105 -13.21 22.42 3.91
CA ASP A 105 -12.05 22.77 4.73
C ASP A 105 -12.52 23.33 6.08
N LEU A 106 -13.06 22.43 6.91
CA LEU A 106 -13.60 22.67 8.24
C LEU A 106 -13.02 21.68 9.25
N PRO A 107 -13.01 22.03 10.55
CA PRO A 107 -12.63 21.07 11.59
C PRO A 107 -13.53 19.83 11.59
N SER A 108 -12.96 18.71 12.05
CA SER A 108 -13.72 17.48 12.27
C SER A 108 -14.84 17.70 13.32
N PRO A 109 -16.04 17.13 13.15
CA PRO A 109 -16.49 16.31 12.01
C PRO A 109 -17.19 17.11 10.91
N LEU A 110 -17.21 18.44 10.99
CA LEU A 110 -17.98 19.32 10.08
C LEU A 110 -17.51 19.24 8.62
N HIS A 111 -16.25 18.85 8.39
CA HIS A 111 -15.70 18.68 7.05
C HIS A 111 -16.44 17.62 6.21
N LEU A 112 -17.15 16.67 6.85
CA LEU A 112 -17.93 15.62 6.17
C LEU A 112 -19.37 16.01 5.84
N LEU A 113 -19.85 17.18 6.30
CA LEU A 113 -21.22 17.61 6.03
C LEU A 113 -21.62 17.62 4.54
N PRO A 114 -20.76 18.06 3.59
CA PRO A 114 -21.12 17.99 2.17
C PRO A 114 -21.31 16.56 1.68
N ALA A 115 -20.50 15.63 2.14
CA ALA A 115 -20.63 14.21 1.80
C ALA A 115 -21.96 13.62 2.26
N ILE A 116 -22.48 14.09 3.40
CA ILE A 116 -23.77 13.65 3.95
C ILE A 116 -24.93 14.31 3.21
N LEU A 117 -24.86 15.63 2.97
CA LEU A 117 -25.98 16.42 2.51
C LEU A 117 -26.08 16.54 0.99
N LYS A 118 -24.96 16.42 0.26
CA LYS A 118 -24.87 16.77 -1.18
C LYS A 118 -24.24 15.66 -2.05
N ASN A 119 -24.31 14.38 -1.62
CA ASN A 119 -23.75 13.29 -2.41
C ASN A 119 -24.54 12.98 -3.70
N GLY A 120 -25.80 13.37 -3.76
CA GLY A 120 -26.67 13.22 -4.95
C GLY A 120 -27.13 11.78 -5.25
N TYR A 121 -26.71 10.79 -4.47
CA TYR A 121 -26.97 9.38 -4.74
C TYR A 121 -27.68 8.65 -3.59
N PHE A 122 -27.19 8.79 -2.37
CA PHE A 122 -27.79 8.18 -1.19
C PHE A 122 -28.84 9.11 -0.56
N SER A 123 -29.91 8.51 -0.04
CA SER A 123 -30.94 9.24 0.68
C SER A 123 -30.42 9.79 2.01
N PHE A 124 -31.07 10.82 2.53
CA PHE A 124 -30.75 11.35 3.85
C PHE A 124 -30.86 10.29 4.97
N GLY A 125 -31.84 9.36 4.86
CA GLY A 125 -32.00 8.27 5.83
C GLY A 125 -30.81 7.28 5.82
N GLU A 126 -30.29 6.94 4.64
CA GLU A 126 -29.11 6.08 4.51
C GLU A 126 -27.87 6.77 5.12
N MET A 127 -27.66 8.04 4.82
CA MET A 127 -26.53 8.82 5.35
C MET A 127 -26.67 9.09 6.86
N ALA A 128 -27.88 9.31 7.36
CA ALA A 128 -28.13 9.47 8.79
C ALA A 128 -27.86 8.16 9.56
N SER A 129 -28.28 7.02 9.03
CA SER A 129 -27.98 5.69 9.61
C SER A 129 -26.47 5.45 9.67
N PHE A 130 -25.75 5.73 8.60
CA PHE A 130 -24.29 5.67 8.55
C PHE A 130 -23.63 6.58 9.61
N SER A 131 -24.03 7.87 9.64
CA SER A 131 -23.50 8.85 10.60
C SER A 131 -23.75 8.43 12.04
N LYS A 132 -24.95 7.89 12.36
CA LYS A 132 -25.27 7.37 13.69
C LYS A 132 -24.34 6.23 14.10
N SER A 133 -23.95 5.35 13.18
CA SER A 133 -23.02 4.25 13.45
C SER A 133 -21.60 4.73 13.72
N LEU A 134 -21.25 5.95 13.27
CA LEU A 134 -19.95 6.56 13.52
C LEU A 134 -19.89 7.40 14.82
N ILE A 135 -21.03 7.67 15.48
CA ILE A 135 -21.06 8.43 16.75
C ILE A 135 -20.12 7.81 17.81
N PRO A 136 -20.09 6.49 18.01
CA PRO A 136 -19.14 5.89 18.94
C PRO A 136 -17.68 6.16 18.61
N LEU A 137 -17.32 6.27 17.30
CA LEU A 137 -15.99 6.66 16.86
C LEU A 137 -15.66 8.11 17.24
N ALA A 138 -16.64 9.01 17.10
CA ALA A 138 -16.47 10.42 17.45
C ALA A 138 -16.23 10.63 18.94
N LEU A 139 -16.82 9.79 19.77
CA LEU A 139 -16.77 9.90 21.23
C LEU A 139 -15.59 9.14 21.85
N GLN A 140 -15.01 8.17 21.14
CA GLN A 140 -13.85 7.40 21.60
C GLN A 140 -12.58 8.00 21.01
N GLN A 141 -11.72 8.55 21.85
CA GLN A 141 -10.42 9.10 21.45
C GLN A 141 -9.38 8.01 21.10
N GLN A 142 -9.78 6.78 20.84
CA GLN A 142 -8.89 5.64 20.62
C GLN A 142 -9.40 4.76 19.47
N GLN A 143 -8.44 4.06 18.84
CA GLN A 143 -8.70 3.01 17.84
C GLN A 143 -9.83 2.08 18.29
N TYR A 144 -10.64 1.60 17.35
CA TYR A 144 -11.68 0.61 17.62
C TYR A 144 -11.13 -0.54 18.45
N PRO A 145 -11.86 -0.98 19.48
CA PRO A 145 -11.34 -2.02 20.36
C PRO A 145 -11.05 -3.30 19.57
N PRO A 146 -10.06 -4.09 19.99
CA PRO A 146 -9.75 -5.39 19.38
C PRO A 146 -10.94 -6.32 19.24
N SER A 147 -11.99 -6.11 20.06
CA SER A 147 -13.25 -6.84 20.00
C SER A 147 -13.98 -6.77 18.66
N GLN A 148 -13.65 -5.82 17.79
CA GLN A 148 -14.25 -5.73 16.45
C GLN A 148 -13.49 -6.56 15.40
N ASP A 149 -12.38 -7.16 15.76
CA ASP A 149 -11.58 -8.00 14.84
C ASP A 149 -12.20 -9.38 14.58
N HIS A 150 -13.18 -9.81 15.37
CA HIS A 150 -13.83 -11.13 15.22
C HIS A 150 -14.93 -11.16 14.15
N LEU A 151 -15.41 -10.00 13.70
CA LEU A 151 -16.43 -9.87 12.67
C LEU A 151 -15.81 -9.50 11.32
N THR A 152 -16.43 -9.94 10.23
CA THR A 152 -16.27 -9.31 8.94
C THR A 152 -16.93 -7.93 8.94
N PHE A 153 -16.51 -7.07 8.01
CA PHE A 153 -17.16 -5.76 7.91
C PHE A 153 -18.62 -5.87 7.45
N ALA A 154 -18.97 -6.88 6.66
CA ALA A 154 -20.35 -7.13 6.25
C ALA A 154 -21.21 -7.53 7.45
N GLU A 155 -20.75 -8.46 8.31
CA GLU A 155 -21.46 -8.86 9.53
C GLU A 155 -21.63 -7.68 10.49
N TRP A 156 -20.59 -6.89 10.72
CA TRP A 156 -20.67 -5.69 11.54
C TRP A 156 -21.71 -4.68 10.99
N ALA A 157 -21.72 -4.49 9.68
CA ALA A 157 -22.65 -3.57 9.04
C ALA A 157 -24.11 -4.06 9.14
N GLU A 158 -24.34 -5.37 9.07
CA GLU A 158 -25.65 -5.97 9.29
C GLU A 158 -26.14 -5.74 10.72
N GLU A 159 -25.29 -5.99 11.73
CA GLU A 159 -25.58 -5.69 13.14
C GLU A 159 -25.95 -4.20 13.37
N LYS A 160 -25.28 -3.29 12.66
CA LYS A 160 -25.53 -1.84 12.72
C LYS A 160 -26.66 -1.38 11.81
N LYS A 161 -27.32 -2.30 11.10
CA LYS A 161 -28.43 -2.03 10.17
C LYS A 161 -28.05 -1.05 9.07
N PHE A 162 -26.84 -1.22 8.51
CA PHE A 162 -26.39 -0.50 7.32
C PHE A 162 -27.30 -0.84 6.14
N GLY A 163 -27.66 0.16 5.36
CA GLY A 163 -28.39 -0.07 4.11
C GLY A 163 -27.54 -0.87 3.12
N HIS A 164 -28.14 -1.92 2.54
CA HIS A 164 -27.47 -2.78 1.54
C HIS A 164 -26.82 -1.96 0.41
N ARG A 165 -27.52 -0.94 -0.08
CA ARG A 165 -27.04 -0.07 -1.15
C ARG A 165 -25.77 0.69 -0.75
N LEU A 166 -25.70 1.21 0.45
CA LEU A 166 -24.52 1.90 0.98
C LEU A 166 -23.31 0.92 1.06
N MET A 167 -23.56 -0.29 1.55
CA MET A 167 -22.54 -1.35 1.60
C MET A 167 -22.00 -1.66 0.21
N GLN A 168 -22.86 -1.95 -0.76
CA GLN A 168 -22.44 -2.39 -2.09
C GLN A 168 -21.83 -1.26 -2.93
N LYS A 169 -22.35 -0.04 -2.84
CA LYS A 169 -21.94 1.04 -3.75
C LYS A 169 -20.83 1.93 -3.21
N MET A 170 -20.64 1.99 -1.88
CA MET A 170 -19.60 2.80 -1.24
C MET A 170 -18.51 1.93 -0.60
N PHE A 171 -18.88 1.04 0.31
CA PHE A 171 -17.89 0.33 1.13
C PHE A 171 -17.22 -0.83 0.41
N ARG A 172 -17.92 -1.54 -0.47
CA ARG A 172 -17.33 -2.63 -1.24
C ARG A 172 -16.16 -2.18 -2.12
N PRO A 173 -16.29 -1.16 -2.98
CA PRO A 173 -15.15 -0.68 -3.75
C PRO A 173 -14.04 -0.10 -2.85
N MET A 174 -14.38 0.50 -1.71
CA MET A 174 -13.40 1.02 -0.76
C MET A 174 -12.60 -0.10 -0.08
N ALA A 175 -13.24 -1.18 0.38
CA ALA A 175 -12.56 -2.34 0.95
C ALA A 175 -11.63 -3.00 -0.08
N LEU A 176 -12.13 -3.19 -1.31
CA LEU A 176 -11.35 -3.72 -2.43
C LEU A 176 -10.20 -2.79 -2.84
N ALA A 177 -10.36 -1.48 -2.74
CA ALA A 177 -9.29 -0.52 -3.00
C ALA A 177 -8.20 -0.54 -1.93
N LEU A 178 -8.59 -0.71 -0.66
CA LEU A 178 -7.67 -0.65 0.48
C LEU A 178 -6.90 -1.95 0.70
N LYS A 179 -7.56 -3.11 0.51
CA LYS A 179 -7.01 -4.42 0.91
C LYS A 179 -7.26 -5.54 -0.08
N PHE A 180 -7.86 -5.27 -1.23
CA PHE A 180 -8.11 -6.22 -2.34
C PHE A 180 -9.03 -7.39 -1.98
N ILE A 181 -9.70 -7.32 -0.83
CA ILE A 181 -10.68 -8.31 -0.36
C ILE A 181 -12.03 -7.62 -0.07
N PRO A 182 -13.15 -8.34 -0.29
CA PRO A 182 -14.48 -7.76 -0.16
C PRO A 182 -14.92 -7.62 1.30
N PRO A 183 -15.99 -6.83 1.59
CA PRO A 183 -16.54 -6.65 2.94
C PRO A 183 -16.91 -7.94 3.66
N GLU A 184 -17.23 -8.98 2.94
CA GLU A 184 -17.60 -10.30 3.44
C GLU A 184 -16.42 -11.11 3.99
N GLU A 185 -15.18 -10.67 3.70
CA GLU A 185 -13.97 -11.34 4.14
C GLU A 185 -13.10 -10.46 5.06
N ILE A 186 -13.10 -9.14 4.84
CA ILE A 186 -12.22 -8.22 5.59
C ILE A 186 -12.70 -8.03 7.02
N SER A 187 -11.78 -8.01 8.00
CA SER A 187 -12.08 -7.66 9.38
C SER A 187 -12.73 -6.28 9.50
N ALA A 188 -13.82 -6.20 10.26
CA ALA A 188 -14.50 -4.95 10.57
C ALA A 188 -13.55 -3.91 11.15
N LYS A 189 -12.65 -4.33 12.05
CA LYS A 189 -11.66 -3.46 12.70
C LYS A 189 -10.88 -2.62 11.70
N ILE A 190 -10.43 -3.19 10.59
CA ILE A 190 -9.58 -2.51 9.61
C ILE A 190 -10.33 -1.36 8.91
N ILE A 191 -11.55 -1.60 8.48
CA ILE A 191 -12.39 -0.57 7.82
C ILE A 191 -12.77 0.52 8.82
N LEU A 192 -13.06 0.12 10.06
CA LEU A 192 -13.44 1.06 11.12
C LEU A 192 -12.28 1.96 11.54
N ASP A 193 -11.06 1.43 11.69
CA ASP A 193 -9.88 2.21 12.02
C ASP A 193 -9.51 3.21 10.91
N VAL A 194 -9.65 2.82 9.63
CA VAL A 194 -9.45 3.73 8.49
C VAL A 194 -10.54 4.81 8.48
N THR A 195 -11.80 4.43 8.70
CA THR A 195 -12.94 5.36 8.74
C THR A 195 -12.79 6.34 9.90
N GLU A 196 -12.36 5.87 11.07
CA GLU A 196 -12.08 6.71 12.24
C GLU A 196 -10.98 7.74 11.93
N THR A 197 -9.91 7.31 11.30
CA THR A 197 -8.82 8.21 10.89
C THR A 197 -9.32 9.30 9.93
N PHE A 198 -10.15 8.96 8.94
CA PHE A 198 -10.73 9.91 8.00
C PHE A 198 -11.76 10.83 8.67
N TYR A 199 -12.46 10.32 9.66
CA TYR A 199 -13.42 11.12 10.45
C TYR A 199 -12.71 12.13 11.35
N ARG A 200 -11.66 11.70 12.05
CA ARG A 200 -10.96 12.51 13.06
C ARG A 200 -10.03 13.57 12.45
N LEU A 201 -9.37 13.24 11.34
CA LEU A 201 -8.39 14.11 10.69
C LEU A 201 -8.95 14.66 9.36
N PRO A 202 -9.29 15.96 9.28
CA PRO A 202 -9.99 16.54 8.11
C PRO A 202 -9.32 16.27 6.75
N ASN A 203 -8.00 16.23 6.71
CA ASN A 203 -7.26 16.01 5.47
C ASN A 203 -6.79 14.55 5.26
N ALA A 204 -7.11 13.63 6.19
CA ALA A 204 -6.59 12.26 6.14
C ALA A 204 -7.01 11.50 4.87
N SER A 205 -8.23 11.72 4.38
CA SER A 205 -8.76 11.10 3.17
C SER A 205 -8.44 11.87 1.88
N ARG A 206 -7.77 13.04 1.97
CA ARG A 206 -7.33 13.76 0.78
C ARG A 206 -6.28 12.95 0.04
N MET A 207 -6.41 12.85 -1.28
CA MET A 207 -5.51 12.06 -2.10
C MET A 207 -4.57 12.93 -2.91
N GLY A 208 -3.36 12.42 -3.14
CA GLY A 208 -2.37 13.01 -4.01
C GLY A 208 -1.72 11.94 -4.89
N PHE A 209 -1.02 12.39 -5.91
CA PHE A 209 -0.20 11.57 -6.78
C PHE A 209 1.19 12.20 -6.91
N LEU A 210 2.18 11.40 -7.25
CA LEU A 210 3.47 11.95 -7.65
C LEU A 210 3.33 12.61 -9.04
N LYS A 211 4.12 13.64 -9.29
CA LYS A 211 4.20 14.26 -10.62
C LYS A 211 4.81 13.35 -11.69
N GLY A 212 5.54 12.29 -11.27
CA GLY A 212 6.16 11.27 -12.09
C GLY A 212 6.28 9.95 -11.34
N SER A 213 7.22 9.10 -11.71
CA SER A 213 7.32 7.74 -11.20
C SER A 213 7.77 7.65 -9.73
N PRO A 214 7.27 6.68 -8.95
CA PRO A 214 7.82 6.38 -7.62
C PRO A 214 9.33 6.08 -7.64
N GLN A 215 9.85 5.53 -8.74
CA GLN A 215 11.30 5.30 -8.86
C GLN A 215 12.07 6.61 -8.81
N GLU A 216 11.63 7.64 -9.53
CA GLU A 216 12.33 8.93 -9.62
C GLU A 216 12.13 9.80 -8.38
N TYR A 217 10.92 9.80 -7.79
CA TYR A 217 10.57 10.74 -6.72
C TYR A 217 10.54 10.15 -5.31
N LEU A 218 10.77 8.85 -5.17
CA LEU A 218 10.79 8.22 -3.84
C LEU A 218 11.98 7.27 -3.68
N HIS A 219 12.18 6.31 -4.60
CA HIS A 219 13.17 5.26 -4.36
C HIS A 219 14.59 5.70 -4.69
N GLN A 220 14.82 6.29 -5.86
CA GLN A 220 16.16 6.76 -6.26
C GLN A 220 16.72 7.80 -5.28
N PRO A 221 15.96 8.82 -4.84
CA PRO A 221 16.43 9.75 -3.82
C PRO A 221 16.79 9.09 -2.48
N LEU A 222 16.06 8.05 -2.05
CA LEU A 222 16.42 7.27 -0.86
C LEU A 222 17.71 6.47 -1.05
N LEU A 223 17.87 5.84 -2.22
CA LEU A 223 19.09 5.12 -2.58
C LEU A 223 20.30 6.07 -2.59
N ASP A 224 20.18 7.19 -3.28
CA ASP A 224 21.26 8.18 -3.42
C ASP A 224 21.64 8.76 -2.05
N TYR A 225 20.66 9.12 -1.23
CA TYR A 225 20.89 9.63 0.11
C TYR A 225 21.67 8.64 0.98
N ALA A 226 21.22 7.38 1.03
CA ALA A 226 21.86 6.37 1.87
C ALA A 226 23.22 5.94 1.30
N THR A 227 23.37 5.88 -0.03
CA THR A 227 24.66 5.59 -0.70
C THR A 227 25.69 6.67 -0.40
N ALA A 228 25.29 7.97 -0.43
CA ALA A 228 26.18 9.08 -0.08
C ALA A 228 26.68 8.99 1.38
N LYS A 229 25.98 8.24 2.25
CA LYS A 229 26.37 7.95 3.63
C LYS A 229 27.01 6.57 3.82
N GLY A 230 27.38 5.90 2.73
CA GLY A 230 28.12 4.65 2.75
C GLY A 230 27.26 3.37 2.76
N ALA A 231 25.93 3.45 2.55
CA ALA A 231 25.14 2.25 2.36
C ALA A 231 25.49 1.55 1.04
N VAL A 232 25.44 0.22 1.06
CA VAL A 232 25.67 -0.64 -0.12
C VAL A 232 24.38 -1.35 -0.49
N PHE A 233 23.92 -1.18 -1.72
CA PHE A 233 22.72 -1.80 -2.25
C PHE A 233 23.09 -2.90 -3.26
N LYS A 234 22.60 -4.13 -3.01
CA LYS A 234 22.80 -5.29 -3.89
C LYS A 234 21.44 -5.75 -4.42
N ASN A 235 21.17 -5.48 -5.68
CA ASN A 235 20.03 -6.06 -6.39
C ASN A 235 20.36 -7.44 -6.96
N LYS A 236 19.39 -8.14 -7.58
CA LYS A 236 19.55 -9.53 -8.10
C LYS A 236 20.15 -10.50 -7.07
N THR A 237 19.94 -10.20 -5.77
CA THR A 237 20.52 -10.95 -4.66
C THR A 237 19.41 -11.61 -3.86
N ALA A 238 19.13 -12.87 -4.16
CA ALA A 238 18.09 -13.66 -3.52
C ALA A 238 18.63 -14.38 -2.28
N ILE A 239 17.87 -14.30 -1.20
CA ILE A 239 18.15 -14.96 0.07
C ILE A 239 17.60 -16.39 -0.01
N GLU A 240 18.35 -17.35 0.48
CA GLU A 240 17.94 -18.75 0.65
C GLU A 240 17.38 -18.98 2.04
N GLU A 241 18.16 -18.65 3.09
CA GLU A 241 17.76 -18.87 4.48
C GLU A 241 18.53 -17.95 5.44
N LEU A 242 17.99 -17.81 6.65
CA LEU A 242 18.66 -17.21 7.80
C LEU A 242 19.35 -18.30 8.62
N LEU A 243 20.64 -18.13 8.89
CA LEU A 243 21.42 -19.06 9.71
C LEU A 243 21.25 -18.67 11.19
N TYR A 244 20.60 -19.51 11.97
CA TYR A 244 20.30 -19.26 13.38
C TYR A 244 21.07 -20.21 14.30
N ASP A 245 21.64 -19.66 15.37
CA ASP A 245 22.30 -20.44 16.42
C ASP A 245 22.36 -19.61 17.72
N GLY A 246 22.12 -20.27 18.85
CA GLY A 246 22.32 -19.70 20.18
C GLY A 246 21.50 -18.42 20.46
N GLY A 247 20.31 -18.28 19.90
CA GLY A 247 19.43 -17.11 20.12
C GLY A 247 19.74 -15.90 19.24
N GLU A 248 20.57 -16.09 18.20
CA GLU A 248 20.99 -15.04 17.26
C GLU A 248 21.04 -15.54 15.81
N ILE A 249 20.83 -14.61 14.87
CA ILE A 249 21.18 -14.86 13.46
C ILE A 249 22.70 -14.75 13.33
N ARG A 250 23.33 -15.78 12.79
CA ARG A 250 24.77 -15.86 12.52
C ARG A 250 25.15 -15.41 11.12
N GLY A 251 24.19 -15.42 10.20
CA GLY A 251 24.40 -15.03 8.82
C GLY A 251 23.13 -15.17 7.98
N VAL A 252 23.24 -14.72 6.74
CA VAL A 252 22.25 -14.89 5.70
C VAL A 252 22.87 -15.65 4.55
N HIS A 253 22.34 -16.84 4.26
CA HIS A 253 22.75 -17.67 3.14
C HIS A 253 22.02 -17.19 1.87
N LEU A 254 22.77 -16.87 0.85
CA LEU A 254 22.26 -16.42 -0.43
C LEU A 254 22.14 -17.61 -1.41
N ARG A 255 21.24 -17.53 -2.38
CA ARG A 255 21.08 -18.58 -3.40
C ARG A 255 22.31 -18.85 -4.26
N ASN A 256 23.24 -17.91 -4.33
CA ASN A 256 24.53 -18.09 -5.01
C ASN A 256 25.59 -18.79 -4.15
N GLY A 257 25.25 -19.20 -2.92
CA GLY A 257 26.15 -19.87 -1.97
C GLY A 257 26.96 -18.93 -1.07
N GLU A 258 26.89 -17.60 -1.27
CA GLU A 258 27.56 -16.62 -0.42
C GLU A 258 26.85 -16.54 0.96
N ILE A 259 27.63 -16.42 2.04
CA ILE A 259 27.10 -16.14 3.38
C ILE A 259 27.52 -14.73 3.78
N LEU A 260 26.53 -13.91 4.10
CA LEU A 260 26.75 -12.54 4.60
C LEU A 260 26.46 -12.46 6.10
N THR A 261 27.34 -11.77 6.81
CA THR A 261 27.22 -11.55 8.27
C THR A 261 27.07 -10.07 8.58
N ALA A 262 26.42 -9.78 9.71
CA ALA A 262 26.28 -8.44 10.29
C ALA A 262 25.99 -8.55 11.79
N ASP A 263 26.14 -7.43 12.52
CA ASP A 263 25.75 -7.36 13.93
C ASP A 263 24.23 -7.40 14.11
N TYR A 264 23.49 -6.77 13.18
CA TYR A 264 22.04 -6.67 13.20
C TYR A 264 21.44 -7.03 11.83
N TYR A 265 20.31 -7.71 11.89
CA TYR A 265 19.53 -8.11 10.71
C TYR A 265 18.15 -7.50 10.78
N LEU A 266 17.73 -6.83 9.71
CA LEU A 266 16.39 -6.27 9.58
C LEU A 266 15.69 -6.91 8.38
N SER A 267 14.64 -7.71 8.63
CA SER A 267 13.83 -8.24 7.55
C SER A 267 12.73 -7.24 7.17
N ALA A 268 12.82 -6.70 5.95
CA ALA A 268 11.80 -5.91 5.29
C ALA A 268 11.10 -6.71 4.17
N LEU A 269 11.20 -8.05 4.22
CA LEU A 269 10.55 -8.97 3.28
C LEU A 269 9.04 -8.99 3.50
N PRO A 270 8.23 -9.21 2.45
CA PRO A 270 6.82 -9.56 2.61
C PRO A 270 6.67 -10.83 3.45
N ILE A 271 5.53 -10.95 4.17
CA ILE A 271 5.33 -12.05 5.12
C ILE A 271 5.50 -13.45 4.50
N ASN A 272 5.03 -13.65 3.26
CA ASN A 272 5.19 -14.92 2.55
C ASN A 272 6.66 -15.25 2.23
N ASP A 273 7.47 -14.23 1.90
CA ASP A 273 8.90 -14.42 1.64
C ASP A 273 9.69 -14.58 2.94
N LEU A 274 9.33 -13.84 4.00
CA LEU A 274 9.91 -14.03 5.33
C LEU A 274 9.72 -15.47 5.83
N ASN A 275 8.50 -16.01 5.75
CA ASN A 275 8.19 -17.37 6.17
C ASN A 275 9.00 -18.45 5.42
N LYS A 276 9.44 -18.17 4.20
CA LYS A 276 10.29 -19.10 3.42
C LYS A 276 11.74 -19.14 3.91
N VAL A 277 12.28 -18.00 4.34
CA VAL A 277 13.69 -17.87 4.72
C VAL A 277 13.94 -18.05 6.23
N LEU A 278 12.88 -18.07 7.05
CA LEU A 278 12.98 -18.34 8.49
C LEU A 278 13.42 -19.78 8.75
N PRO A 279 14.38 -20.02 9.67
CA PRO A 279 14.77 -21.35 10.10
C PRO A 279 13.58 -22.16 10.64
N GLU A 280 13.51 -23.42 10.28
CA GLU A 280 12.46 -24.34 10.78
C GLU A 280 12.47 -24.48 12.30
N GLU A 281 13.64 -24.39 12.93
CA GLU A 281 13.79 -24.40 14.38
C GLU A 281 12.98 -23.27 15.04
N LEU A 282 13.11 -22.03 14.52
CA LEU A 282 12.35 -20.88 15.05
C LEU A 282 10.84 -21.06 14.84
N LYS A 283 10.42 -21.56 13.70
CA LYS A 283 8.99 -21.78 13.40
C LYS A 283 8.37 -22.86 14.29
N LYS A 284 9.14 -23.88 14.70
CA LYS A 284 8.65 -24.99 15.52
C LYS A 284 8.67 -24.70 17.02
N HIS A 285 9.67 -23.97 17.49
CA HIS A 285 9.95 -23.86 18.94
C HIS A 285 9.66 -22.47 19.52
N ASP A 286 9.40 -21.48 18.69
CA ASP A 286 9.08 -20.12 19.16
C ASP A 286 7.70 -19.68 18.70
N ARG A 287 6.82 -19.34 19.68
CA ARG A 287 5.45 -18.91 19.40
C ARG A 287 5.39 -17.66 18.50
N PHE A 288 6.33 -16.73 18.66
CA PHE A 288 6.36 -15.50 17.85
C PHE A 288 6.47 -15.82 16.35
N PHE A 289 7.34 -16.77 15.99
CA PHE A 289 7.57 -17.13 14.58
C PHE A 289 6.55 -18.15 14.07
N SER A 290 6.07 -19.06 14.91
CA SER A 290 5.09 -20.09 14.50
C SER A 290 3.76 -19.48 14.07
N VAL A 291 3.32 -18.39 14.69
CA VAL A 291 2.04 -17.72 14.34
C VAL A 291 2.13 -16.89 13.08
N LEU A 292 3.33 -16.55 12.57
CA LEU A 292 3.48 -15.79 11.33
C LEU A 292 2.94 -16.54 10.11
N GLY A 293 2.88 -17.88 10.17
CA GLY A 293 2.28 -18.71 9.14
C GLY A 293 0.78 -18.49 8.95
N ASN A 294 0.09 -17.87 9.92
CA ASN A 294 -1.33 -17.50 9.78
C ASN A 294 -1.55 -16.25 8.92
N LEU A 295 -0.50 -15.48 8.66
CA LEU A 295 -0.57 -14.28 7.84
C LEU A 295 -0.23 -14.60 6.38
N GLU A 296 -1.14 -14.31 5.48
CA GLU A 296 -0.97 -14.51 4.03
C GLU A 296 -1.08 -13.20 3.25
N GLY A 297 -0.40 -13.12 2.11
CA GLY A 297 -0.55 -12.01 1.17
C GLY A 297 -1.78 -12.20 0.27
N VAL A 298 -2.49 -11.11 0.02
CA VAL A 298 -3.62 -11.06 -0.92
C VAL A 298 -3.11 -10.83 -2.34
N PRO A 299 -3.64 -11.54 -3.35
CA PRO A 299 -3.32 -11.26 -4.75
C PRO A 299 -4.01 -9.97 -5.23
N VAL A 300 -3.31 -9.23 -6.07
CA VAL A 300 -3.84 -8.11 -6.85
C VAL A 300 -3.25 -8.13 -8.24
N ILE A 301 -3.96 -7.59 -9.22
CA ILE A 301 -3.45 -7.40 -10.57
C ILE A 301 -3.50 -5.91 -10.88
N SER A 302 -2.34 -5.33 -11.26
CA SER A 302 -2.28 -4.00 -11.84
C SER A 302 -2.41 -4.10 -13.35
N VAL A 303 -3.28 -3.28 -13.92
CA VAL A 303 -3.47 -3.20 -15.37
C VAL A 303 -3.35 -1.75 -15.79
N GLN A 304 -2.48 -1.47 -16.76
CA GLN A 304 -2.44 -0.16 -17.40
C GLN A 304 -2.93 -0.28 -18.84
N ILE A 305 -3.81 0.65 -19.26
CA ILE A 305 -4.33 0.71 -20.62
C ILE A 305 -4.26 2.14 -21.14
N TRP A 306 -3.64 2.29 -22.33
CA TRP A 306 -3.60 3.53 -23.08
C TRP A 306 -4.65 3.50 -24.18
N TYR A 307 -5.57 4.48 -24.15
CA TYR A 307 -6.60 4.65 -25.17
C TYR A 307 -6.29 5.86 -26.05
N ASP A 308 -6.71 5.80 -27.31
CA ASP A 308 -6.52 6.87 -28.31
C ASP A 308 -7.45 8.09 -28.11
N LYS A 309 -8.31 8.08 -27.08
CA LYS A 309 -9.27 9.14 -26.75
C LYS A 309 -9.22 9.54 -25.29
N GLU A 310 -9.69 10.73 -24.98
CA GLU A 310 -10.01 11.12 -23.62
C GLU A 310 -11.34 10.49 -23.19
N ILE A 311 -11.29 9.53 -22.23
CA ILE A 311 -12.44 8.83 -21.69
C ILE A 311 -12.99 9.57 -20.46
N THR A 312 -12.11 10.11 -19.62
CA THR A 312 -12.50 10.91 -18.45
C THR A 312 -11.48 12.03 -18.18
N PRO A 313 -11.94 13.25 -17.92
CA PRO A 313 -11.08 14.35 -17.53
C PRO A 313 -10.77 14.37 -16.02
N VAL A 314 -11.24 13.41 -15.24
CA VAL A 314 -11.09 13.43 -13.78
C VAL A 314 -9.62 13.32 -13.38
N ASP A 315 -9.14 14.35 -12.68
CA ASP A 315 -7.80 14.46 -12.12
C ASP A 315 -7.80 14.02 -10.64
N ASN A 316 -8.21 12.79 -10.41
CA ASN A 316 -8.21 12.16 -9.08
C ASN A 316 -8.38 10.64 -9.22
N VAL A 317 -8.33 9.95 -8.07
CA VAL A 317 -8.73 8.55 -7.98
C VAL A 317 -10.22 8.41 -8.26
N LEU A 318 -10.57 7.30 -8.90
CA LEU A 318 -11.92 6.89 -9.25
C LEU A 318 -12.20 5.53 -8.60
N PHE A 319 -13.42 5.38 -8.07
CA PHE A 319 -13.92 4.12 -7.53
C PHE A 319 -15.03 3.57 -8.42
N SER A 320 -15.13 2.24 -8.53
CA SER A 320 -16.27 1.60 -9.16
C SER A 320 -16.75 0.41 -8.32
N PRO A 321 -18.04 0.39 -7.95
CA PRO A 321 -18.64 -0.78 -7.30
C PRO A 321 -18.94 -1.90 -8.29
N ASP A 322 -18.88 -1.61 -9.56
CA ASP A 322 -19.33 -2.51 -10.63
C ASP A 322 -18.11 -3.08 -11.39
N GLY A 323 -18.12 -4.39 -11.63
CA GLY A 323 -17.03 -5.08 -12.33
C GLY A 323 -15.81 -5.39 -11.45
N ILE A 324 -14.65 -5.49 -12.10
CA ILE A 324 -13.40 -5.94 -11.47
C ILE A 324 -12.38 -4.81 -11.21
N ILE A 325 -12.79 -3.55 -11.44
CA ILE A 325 -11.93 -2.35 -11.34
C ILE A 325 -12.35 -1.44 -10.18
N PRO A 326 -12.28 -1.91 -8.91
CA PRO A 326 -12.80 -1.17 -7.77
C PRO A 326 -12.15 0.19 -7.55
N VAL A 327 -10.90 0.36 -7.99
CA VAL A 327 -10.15 1.61 -7.90
C VAL A 327 -9.22 1.77 -9.10
N TYR A 328 -9.16 2.99 -9.63
CA TYR A 328 -8.31 3.33 -10.77
C TYR A 328 -8.07 4.84 -10.89
N ALA A 329 -7.15 5.23 -11.73
CA ALA A 329 -6.88 6.64 -12.03
C ALA A 329 -6.51 6.83 -13.50
N ASN A 330 -6.82 8.02 -14.08
CA ASN A 330 -6.29 8.42 -15.35
C ASN A 330 -4.91 9.10 -15.14
N LEU A 331 -3.84 8.31 -15.25
CA LEU A 331 -2.48 8.78 -14.99
C LEU A 331 -2.05 9.89 -15.97
N ALA A 332 -2.63 9.97 -17.18
CA ALA A 332 -2.39 11.09 -18.07
C ALA A 332 -2.94 12.43 -17.52
N LYS A 333 -3.80 12.39 -16.48
CA LYS A 333 -4.30 13.59 -15.77
C LYS A 333 -3.64 13.74 -14.41
N THR A 334 -3.56 12.64 -13.64
CA THR A 334 -3.09 12.71 -12.25
C THR A 334 -1.59 12.90 -12.12
N THR A 335 -0.81 12.42 -13.10
CA THR A 335 0.65 12.36 -13.09
C THR A 335 1.22 13.05 -14.36
N PRO A 336 1.56 14.33 -14.29
CA PRO A 336 1.91 15.13 -15.49
C PRO A 336 3.07 14.56 -16.32
N GLU A 337 4.05 13.92 -15.71
CA GLU A 337 5.18 13.33 -16.43
C GLU A 337 4.84 12.04 -17.19
N TYR A 338 3.59 11.53 -17.02
CA TYR A 338 3.08 10.37 -17.78
C TYR A 338 2.27 10.72 -19.03
N GLN A 339 2.43 11.93 -19.53
CA GLN A 339 1.77 12.41 -20.76
C GLN A 339 2.58 12.09 -22.02
N THR A 340 3.23 10.94 -22.04
CA THR A 340 3.92 10.39 -23.21
C THR A 340 3.56 8.91 -23.42
N LEU A 341 3.66 8.47 -24.66
CA LEU A 341 3.61 7.06 -25.05
C LEU A 341 4.69 6.81 -26.09
N ARG A 342 5.64 5.91 -25.82
CA ARG A 342 6.79 5.64 -26.67
C ARG A 342 7.61 6.90 -26.99
N GLY A 343 7.72 7.81 -26.01
CA GLY A 343 8.38 9.11 -26.17
C GLY A 343 7.58 10.19 -26.89
N GLU A 344 6.43 9.86 -27.51
CA GLU A 344 5.58 10.82 -28.22
C GLU A 344 4.53 11.44 -27.29
N PRO A 345 4.10 12.70 -27.53
CA PRO A 345 3.06 13.36 -26.75
C PRO A 345 1.75 12.59 -26.71
N PHE A 346 1.17 12.46 -25.51
CA PHE A 346 -0.04 11.69 -25.25
C PHE A 346 -1.21 12.55 -24.75
N SER A 347 -1.19 13.86 -24.96
CA SER A 347 -2.24 14.79 -24.55
C SER A 347 -3.60 14.50 -25.21
N GLY A 348 -4.70 14.76 -24.51
CA GLY A 348 -6.06 14.52 -25.02
C GLY A 348 -6.45 13.04 -25.11
N LYS A 349 -5.69 12.15 -24.52
CA LYS A 349 -5.89 10.71 -24.50
C LYS A 349 -5.95 10.20 -23.05
N THR A 350 -6.24 8.93 -22.86
CA THR A 350 -6.38 8.32 -21.53
C THR A 350 -5.32 7.24 -21.30
N ARG A 351 -4.60 7.36 -20.20
CA ARG A 351 -3.80 6.28 -19.62
C ARG A 351 -4.38 5.91 -18.28
N PHE A 352 -5.18 4.86 -18.26
CA PHE A 352 -5.67 4.33 -17.00
C PHE A 352 -4.67 3.39 -16.35
N GLU A 353 -4.65 3.44 -15.02
CA GLU A 353 -4.12 2.37 -14.19
C GLU A 353 -5.20 1.88 -13.25
N PHE A 354 -5.40 0.55 -13.24
CA PHE A 354 -6.41 -0.16 -12.48
C PHE A 354 -5.78 -1.09 -11.45
N CYS A 355 -6.30 -1.08 -10.22
CA CYS A 355 -6.16 -2.22 -9.32
C CYS A 355 -7.35 -3.16 -9.55
N VAL A 356 -7.08 -4.33 -10.08
CA VAL A 356 -8.09 -5.38 -10.31
C VAL A 356 -8.20 -6.23 -9.05
N ALA A 357 -9.39 -6.20 -8.43
CA ALA A 357 -9.70 -6.93 -7.20
C ALA A 357 -11.20 -7.28 -7.12
N PRO A 358 -11.55 -8.42 -6.47
CA PRO A 358 -10.65 -9.43 -5.93
C PRO A 358 -9.98 -10.23 -7.05
N ALA A 359 -8.66 -10.48 -6.92
CA ALA A 359 -7.88 -11.05 -8.03
C ALA A 359 -7.67 -12.56 -7.96
N ARG A 360 -8.07 -13.24 -6.86
CA ARG A 360 -7.76 -14.66 -6.63
C ARG A 360 -8.14 -15.56 -7.81
N ASN A 361 -9.35 -15.41 -8.35
CA ASN A 361 -9.86 -16.20 -9.46
C ASN A 361 -9.36 -15.74 -10.85
N LEU A 362 -8.68 -14.58 -10.91
CA LEU A 362 -8.17 -14.00 -12.14
C LEU A 362 -6.67 -14.29 -12.35
N MET A 363 -5.98 -14.80 -11.32
CA MET A 363 -4.54 -15.03 -11.39
C MET A 363 -4.15 -16.08 -12.43
N GLY A 364 -5.05 -17.01 -12.77
CA GLY A 364 -4.83 -18.04 -13.79
C GLY A 364 -5.10 -17.60 -15.23
N LEU A 365 -5.78 -16.46 -15.44
CA LEU A 365 -6.11 -15.96 -16.77
C LEU A 365 -4.87 -15.44 -17.51
N THR A 366 -4.93 -15.44 -18.84
CA THR A 366 -3.91 -14.80 -19.70
C THR A 366 -3.96 -13.27 -19.55
N LYS A 367 -2.92 -12.59 -20.03
CA LYS A 367 -2.89 -11.13 -20.06
C LYS A 367 -4.03 -10.56 -20.92
N GLU A 368 -4.27 -11.16 -22.06
CA GLU A 368 -5.30 -10.78 -23.03
C GLU A 368 -6.70 -10.90 -22.43
N GLU A 369 -6.99 -11.98 -21.72
CA GLU A 369 -8.27 -12.17 -21.03
C GLU A 369 -8.51 -11.13 -19.95
N ILE A 370 -7.47 -10.81 -19.16
CA ILE A 370 -7.53 -9.78 -18.13
C ILE A 370 -7.77 -8.40 -18.75
N ILE A 371 -7.02 -8.04 -19.80
CA ILE A 371 -7.18 -6.77 -20.51
C ILE A 371 -8.61 -6.66 -21.08
N HIS A 372 -9.11 -7.73 -21.67
CA HIS A 372 -10.47 -7.75 -22.21
C HIS A 372 -11.53 -7.49 -21.13
N GLN A 373 -11.45 -8.16 -19.97
CA GLN A 373 -12.38 -7.95 -18.86
C GLN A 373 -12.29 -6.52 -18.28
N VAL A 374 -11.10 -5.96 -18.19
CA VAL A 374 -10.90 -4.57 -17.75
C VAL A 374 -11.47 -3.59 -18.77
N ASP A 375 -11.24 -3.79 -20.07
CA ASP A 375 -11.82 -2.94 -21.12
C ASP A 375 -13.34 -2.99 -21.12
N LEU A 376 -13.95 -4.17 -20.94
CA LEU A 376 -15.40 -4.30 -20.76
C LEU A 376 -15.91 -3.48 -19.55
N SER A 377 -15.19 -3.53 -18.43
CA SER A 377 -15.53 -2.73 -17.24
C SER A 377 -15.44 -1.23 -17.53
N VAL A 378 -14.41 -0.79 -18.27
CA VAL A 378 -14.27 0.61 -18.71
C VAL A 378 -15.43 1.04 -19.61
N ARG A 379 -15.81 0.21 -20.60
CA ARG A 379 -16.91 0.53 -21.51
C ARG A 379 -18.25 0.59 -20.78
N ASN A 380 -18.45 -0.24 -19.78
CA ASN A 380 -19.64 -0.19 -18.92
C ASN A 380 -19.70 1.09 -18.05
N CYS A 381 -18.57 1.51 -17.48
CA CYS A 381 -18.49 2.75 -16.70
C CYS A 381 -18.54 4.03 -17.55
N TYR A 382 -18.16 3.93 -18.82
CA TYR A 382 -18.01 5.10 -19.73
C TYR A 382 -18.63 4.84 -21.10
N PRO A 383 -19.90 4.45 -21.23
CA PRO A 383 -20.48 3.96 -22.48
C PRO A 383 -20.40 4.99 -23.61
N LYS A 384 -20.53 6.30 -23.30
CA LYS A 384 -20.48 7.36 -24.30
C LYS A 384 -19.05 7.75 -24.67
N SER A 385 -18.19 8.04 -23.70
CA SER A 385 -16.83 8.54 -23.95
C SER A 385 -15.86 7.45 -24.40
N SER A 386 -16.08 6.20 -24.04
CA SER A 386 -15.29 5.06 -24.53
C SER A 386 -15.75 4.54 -25.90
N ALA A 387 -16.89 5.01 -26.43
CA ALA A 387 -17.39 4.57 -27.72
C ALA A 387 -16.36 4.81 -28.84
N GLY A 388 -16.00 3.72 -29.56
CA GLY A 388 -14.98 3.74 -30.61
C GLY A 388 -13.55 4.05 -30.12
N ALA A 389 -13.27 4.08 -28.82
CA ALA A 389 -11.91 4.16 -28.30
C ALA A 389 -11.15 2.86 -28.59
N ARG A 390 -9.90 3.00 -29.04
CA ARG A 390 -9.00 1.89 -29.33
C ARG A 390 -7.89 1.82 -28.31
N ILE A 391 -7.55 0.60 -27.90
CA ILE A 391 -6.38 0.35 -27.06
C ILE A 391 -5.13 0.50 -27.92
N LEU A 392 -4.22 1.39 -27.51
CA LEU A 392 -2.91 1.60 -28.14
C LEU A 392 -1.83 0.72 -27.51
N LYS A 393 -1.94 0.51 -26.20
CA LYS A 393 -1.02 -0.31 -25.40
C LYS A 393 -1.73 -0.79 -24.14
N ALA A 394 -1.38 -1.95 -23.65
CA ALA A 394 -1.82 -2.44 -22.36
C ALA A 394 -0.74 -3.27 -21.69
N THR A 395 -0.66 -3.20 -20.35
CA THR A 395 0.26 -4.00 -19.53
C THR A 395 -0.49 -4.63 -18.37
N VAL A 396 -0.02 -5.80 -17.94
CA VAL A 396 -0.59 -6.56 -16.81
C VAL A 396 0.52 -7.00 -15.89
N VAL A 397 0.43 -6.62 -14.62
CA VAL A 397 1.36 -7.00 -13.56
C VAL A 397 0.60 -7.81 -12.50
N LYS A 398 0.85 -9.11 -12.43
CA LYS A 398 0.25 -10.00 -11.44
C LYS A 398 1.12 -10.03 -10.18
N ILE A 399 0.52 -9.74 -9.03
CA ILE A 399 1.18 -9.73 -7.72
C ILE A 399 0.47 -10.75 -6.83
N PRO A 400 1.00 -11.98 -6.70
CA PRO A 400 0.35 -13.04 -5.95
C PRO A 400 0.19 -12.76 -4.45
N HIS A 401 1.14 -12.03 -3.87
CA HIS A 401 1.20 -11.71 -2.45
C HIS A 401 1.50 -10.22 -2.26
N SER A 402 0.46 -9.40 -2.33
CA SER A 402 0.58 -7.95 -2.15
C SER A 402 0.52 -7.56 -0.67
N VAL A 403 -0.60 -7.04 -0.19
CA VAL A 403 -0.81 -6.73 1.22
C VAL A 403 -1.14 -8.01 2.01
N TYR A 404 -0.90 -8.05 3.33
CA TYR A 404 -1.40 -9.18 4.13
C TYR A 404 -2.93 -9.14 4.17
N ALA A 405 -3.56 -10.32 4.27
CA ALA A 405 -5.00 -10.48 4.36
C ALA A 405 -5.48 -10.17 5.78
N PRO A 406 -6.10 -9.01 6.05
CA PRO A 406 -6.62 -8.68 7.37
C PRO A 406 -8.01 -9.30 7.55
N LEU A 407 -8.06 -10.62 7.65
CA LEU A 407 -9.28 -11.38 7.91
C LEU A 407 -9.66 -11.26 9.40
N PRO A 408 -10.89 -11.62 9.79
CA PRO A 408 -11.29 -11.69 11.20
C PRO A 408 -10.30 -12.51 12.03
N ASN A 409 -10.00 -12.01 13.23
CA ASN A 409 -9.06 -12.60 14.19
C ASN A 409 -7.57 -12.64 13.76
N MET A 410 -7.17 -11.95 12.69
CA MET A 410 -5.78 -11.95 12.23
C MET A 410 -4.90 -10.90 12.93
N GLU A 411 -5.47 -9.85 13.52
CA GLU A 411 -4.70 -8.78 14.20
C GLU A 411 -3.81 -9.32 15.33
N GLN A 412 -4.23 -10.37 16.03
CA GLN A 412 -3.45 -10.99 17.11
C GLN A 412 -2.12 -11.59 16.61
N TYR A 413 -2.03 -12.01 15.34
CA TYR A 413 -0.85 -12.64 14.74
C TYR A 413 0.14 -11.64 14.14
N ARG A 414 -0.23 -10.36 14.04
CA ARG A 414 0.70 -9.34 13.56
C ARG A 414 1.86 -9.17 14.55
N PRO A 415 3.11 -9.34 14.10
CA PRO A 415 4.26 -9.24 14.99
C PRO A 415 4.60 -7.78 15.32
N THR A 416 5.27 -7.58 16.44
CA THR A 416 6.05 -6.36 16.69
C THR A 416 7.31 -6.34 15.83
N GLN A 417 7.98 -5.19 15.75
CA GLN A 417 9.23 -5.07 15.01
C GLN A 417 10.41 -5.76 15.70
N ARG A 418 10.38 -5.83 17.03
CA ARG A 418 11.38 -6.57 17.81
C ARG A 418 10.97 -8.03 17.92
N THR A 419 11.89 -8.93 17.60
CA THR A 419 11.69 -10.38 17.74
C THR A 419 12.32 -10.93 19.00
N PRO A 420 12.02 -12.18 19.40
CA PRO A 420 12.75 -12.89 20.45
C PRO A 420 14.24 -13.16 20.14
N VAL A 421 14.60 -13.17 18.85
CA VAL A 421 16.00 -13.32 18.40
C VAL A 421 16.72 -11.99 18.58
N ARG A 422 17.80 -11.97 19.36
CA ARG A 422 18.43 -10.75 19.88
C ARG A 422 18.81 -9.70 18.82
N ASN A 423 19.25 -10.15 17.66
CA ASN A 423 19.76 -9.29 16.58
C ASN A 423 18.87 -9.32 15.30
N LEU A 424 17.65 -9.88 15.36
CA LEU A 424 16.71 -9.90 14.25
C LEU A 424 15.52 -8.96 14.51
N PHE A 425 15.26 -8.09 13.55
CA PHE A 425 14.15 -7.13 13.58
C PHE A 425 13.30 -7.27 12.33
N LEU A 426 12.01 -6.92 12.43
CA LEU A 426 11.05 -6.98 11.33
C LEU A 426 10.57 -5.58 10.97
N ALA A 427 10.44 -5.30 9.68
CA ALA A 427 9.74 -4.14 9.16
C ALA A 427 8.81 -4.55 8.02
N GLY A 428 7.83 -3.73 7.73
CA GLY A 428 6.84 -3.97 6.68
C GLY A 428 5.43 -3.75 7.20
N GLY A 429 4.51 -3.50 6.28
CA GLY A 429 3.14 -3.14 6.62
C GLY A 429 2.39 -4.19 7.44
N PHE A 430 2.78 -5.46 7.36
CA PHE A 430 2.20 -6.55 8.13
C PHE A 430 2.56 -6.51 9.63
N THR A 431 3.59 -5.78 10.04
CA THR A 431 3.95 -5.62 11.46
C THR A 431 3.00 -4.62 12.15
N ARG A 432 2.91 -4.64 13.48
CA ARG A 432 2.04 -3.75 14.25
C ARG A 432 2.51 -2.31 14.15
N GLN A 433 1.67 -1.44 13.61
CA GLN A 433 1.84 0.02 13.52
C GLN A 433 0.51 0.68 13.11
N LEU A 434 0.42 2.01 13.13
CA LEU A 434 -0.83 2.76 13.01
C LEU A 434 -1.48 2.75 11.61
N TYR A 435 -0.69 2.59 10.54
CA TYR A 435 -1.17 2.81 9.15
C TYR A 435 -1.47 1.51 8.39
N TYR A 436 -1.49 0.37 9.07
CA TYR A 436 -1.64 -0.96 8.46
C TYR A 436 -0.66 -1.22 7.31
N ASP A 437 -0.95 -2.15 6.42
CA ASP A 437 -0.12 -2.41 5.24
C ASP A 437 -0.39 -1.35 4.16
N SER A 438 0.38 -0.27 4.23
CA SER A 438 0.35 0.90 3.35
C SER A 438 1.74 1.50 3.23
N MET A 439 1.92 2.53 2.39
CA MET A 439 3.19 3.27 2.30
C MET A 439 3.55 3.92 3.65
N GLY A 440 2.59 4.55 4.32
CA GLY A 440 2.80 5.10 5.68
C GLY A 440 3.18 4.02 6.68
N GLY A 441 2.52 2.85 6.59
CA GLY A 441 2.83 1.68 7.42
C GLY A 441 4.23 1.11 7.20
N ALA A 442 4.69 1.08 5.96
CA ALA A 442 6.05 0.66 5.62
C ALA A 442 7.10 1.58 6.28
N VAL A 443 6.92 2.90 6.16
CA VAL A 443 7.83 3.89 6.78
C VAL A 443 7.78 3.82 8.31
N MET A 444 6.57 3.78 8.90
CA MET A 444 6.41 3.70 10.36
C MET A 444 7.07 2.42 10.91
N SER A 445 6.84 1.29 10.28
CA SER A 445 7.42 0.01 10.71
C SER A 445 8.95 0.03 10.66
N ALA A 446 9.53 0.67 9.64
CA ALA A 446 10.98 0.84 9.54
C ALA A 446 11.54 1.73 10.66
N ASN A 447 10.87 2.84 10.97
CA ASN A 447 11.26 3.72 12.08
C ASN A 447 11.26 2.95 13.42
N LEU A 448 10.20 2.18 13.70
CA LEU A 448 10.09 1.36 14.92
C LEU A 448 11.14 0.24 14.97
N ALA A 449 11.43 -0.41 13.85
CA ALA A 449 12.46 -1.45 13.78
C ALA A 449 13.87 -0.85 14.04
N VAL A 450 14.16 0.28 13.43
CA VAL A 450 15.42 1.00 13.65
C VAL A 450 15.56 1.46 15.11
N GLU A 451 14.50 1.98 15.71
CA GLU A 451 14.50 2.30 17.16
C GLU A 451 14.85 1.09 18.01
N GLY A 452 14.28 -0.08 17.68
CA GLY A 452 14.61 -1.36 18.32
C GLY A 452 16.09 -1.73 18.18
N ILE A 453 16.67 -1.56 16.98
CA ILE A 453 18.12 -1.79 16.74
C ILE A 453 18.98 -0.81 17.56
N LEU A 454 18.61 0.47 17.59
CA LEU A 454 19.37 1.49 18.33
C LEU A 454 19.40 1.20 19.83
N LYS A 455 18.24 0.77 20.41
CA LYS A 455 18.18 0.33 21.81
C LYS A 455 19.04 -0.92 22.05
N ALA A 456 18.92 -1.94 21.18
CA ALA A 456 19.70 -3.16 21.29
C ALA A 456 21.21 -2.91 21.12
N SER A 457 21.58 -1.89 20.37
CA SER A 457 22.98 -1.52 20.13
C SER A 457 23.57 -0.60 21.21
N GLY A 458 22.79 -0.13 22.19
CA GLY A 458 23.22 0.82 23.22
C GLY A 458 23.50 2.23 22.66
N VAL A 459 22.88 2.61 21.57
CA VAL A 459 22.96 3.94 20.94
C VAL A 459 21.88 4.88 21.46
N MET A 460 20.77 4.30 21.89
CA MET A 460 19.68 5.00 22.58
C MET A 460 19.40 4.27 23.89
N ASP A 461 19.19 5.03 24.97
CA ASP A 461 18.73 4.54 26.27
C ASP A 461 17.25 4.15 26.23
#